data_7c0f564f4a50cb5590480e8704b0627c
#
_entry.id   7c0f564f4a50cb5590480e8704b0627c
#
_cell.length_a   1.000
_cell.length_b   1.000
_cell.length_c   1.000
_cell.angle_alpha   90.00
_cell.angle_beta   90.00
_cell.angle_gamma   90.00
#
_symmetry.space_group_name_H-M   'P 1'
#
loop_
_entity.id
_entity.type
_entity.pdbx_description
1 polymer ?
#
loop_
_entity_poly.entity_id
_entity_poly.type
_entity_poly.pdbx_seq_one_letter_code
_entity_poly.pdbx_strand_id
1 'polypeptide(L)'
;MNQKKNAANTLAIMSLILAAFFGGITFFSYYFGIVPNSHATVLSQIGSVIFNGHGIGFYLLQLSTAMILAVAANTGFSAFPILAFNMAKDKYLPHAFMDRGDRLGYSNGIIALAIGAIVMILIFHGKTNMLIPLYAVGVFVPFTLSQSGMIIHWFRHRQGHWLGKSTINLVGALISACLVVFLFWQHFGNVWPYLIIMPALLFMFYKIHNHYIKVGMQLRIAEKTKVQLHDYDARR
;
A
#
# COMPACT_ATOMS: atom_id res chain seq x y z
N MET A 1 -14.88 -13.82 -22.05
CA MET A 1 -14.59 -12.40 -21.72
C MET A 1 -13.11 -12.23 -21.41
N ASN A 2 -12.40 -11.37 -22.14
CA ASN A 2 -10.93 -11.21 -21.99
C ASN A 2 -10.59 -10.33 -20.79
N GLN A 3 -10.68 -10.87 -19.56
CA GLN A 3 -10.42 -10.14 -18.29
C GLN A 3 -9.10 -9.38 -18.29
N LYS A 4 -8.03 -9.97 -18.84
CA LYS A 4 -6.72 -9.33 -18.94
C LYS A 4 -6.73 -8.06 -19.80
N LYS A 5 -7.45 -8.09 -20.94
CA LYS A 5 -7.54 -6.97 -21.86
C LYS A 5 -8.37 -5.81 -21.27
N ASN A 6 -9.46 -6.15 -20.58
CA ASN A 6 -10.31 -5.17 -19.92
C ASN A 6 -9.56 -4.49 -18.76
N ALA A 7 -8.84 -5.26 -17.93
CA ALA A 7 -8.03 -4.70 -16.86
C ALA A 7 -6.92 -3.75 -17.39
N ALA A 8 -6.23 -4.13 -18.48
CA ALA A 8 -5.22 -3.28 -19.10
C ALA A 8 -5.82 -1.97 -19.65
N ASN A 9 -6.96 -2.04 -20.32
CA ASN A 9 -7.65 -0.85 -20.84
C ASN A 9 -8.12 0.08 -19.70
N THR A 10 -8.69 -0.49 -18.63
CA THR A 10 -9.10 0.30 -17.46
C THR A 10 -7.91 1.03 -16.83
N LEU A 11 -6.78 0.33 -16.62
CA LEU A 11 -5.56 0.94 -16.09
C LEU A 11 -5.03 2.04 -17.01
N ALA A 12 -5.03 1.83 -18.33
CA ALA A 12 -4.58 2.85 -19.29
C ALA A 12 -5.46 4.11 -19.25
N ILE A 13 -6.79 3.95 -19.21
CA ILE A 13 -7.73 5.08 -19.11
C ILE A 13 -7.53 5.81 -17.78
N MET A 14 -7.42 5.10 -16.65
CA MET A 14 -7.17 5.71 -15.35
C MET A 14 -5.85 6.48 -15.33
N SER A 15 -4.79 5.91 -15.91
CA SER A 15 -3.48 6.59 -16.01
C SER A 15 -3.57 7.88 -16.84
N LEU A 16 -4.31 7.86 -17.95
CA LEU A 16 -4.51 9.03 -18.80
C LEU A 16 -5.26 10.14 -18.05
N ILE A 17 -6.34 9.77 -17.35
CA ILE A 17 -7.14 10.72 -16.55
C ILE A 17 -6.28 11.34 -15.44
N LEU A 18 -5.51 10.52 -14.70
CA LEU A 18 -4.61 11.00 -13.66
C LEU A 18 -3.54 11.93 -14.22
N ALA A 19 -2.94 11.59 -15.36
CA ALA A 19 -1.96 12.44 -16.03
C ALA A 19 -2.56 13.80 -16.45
N ALA A 20 -3.79 13.78 -16.97
CA ALA A 20 -4.50 15.01 -17.36
C ALA A 20 -4.81 15.90 -16.16
N PHE A 21 -5.28 15.34 -15.03
CA PHE A 21 -5.52 16.10 -13.81
C PHE A 21 -4.22 16.65 -13.21
N PHE A 22 -3.17 15.82 -13.13
CA PHE A 22 -1.88 16.27 -12.61
C PHE A 22 -1.29 17.39 -13.47
N GLY A 23 -1.29 17.21 -14.80
CA GLY A 23 -0.82 18.23 -15.74
C GLY A 23 -1.65 19.52 -15.67
N GLY A 24 -2.99 19.41 -15.53
CA GLY A 24 -3.89 20.55 -15.37
C GLY A 24 -3.62 21.32 -14.08
N ILE A 25 -3.50 20.65 -12.94
CA ILE A 25 -3.19 21.27 -11.65
C ILE A 25 -1.82 21.97 -11.71
N THR A 26 -0.82 21.32 -12.28
CA THR A 26 0.54 21.88 -12.43
C THR A 26 0.51 23.12 -13.33
N PHE A 27 -0.21 23.05 -14.46
CA PHE A 27 -0.36 24.17 -15.38
C PHE A 27 -1.04 25.37 -14.70
N PHE A 28 -2.17 25.15 -14.00
CA PHE A 28 -2.87 26.24 -13.30
C PHE A 28 -2.05 26.78 -12.13
N SER A 29 -1.33 25.92 -11.40
CA SER A 29 -0.43 26.37 -10.33
C SER A 29 0.65 27.32 -10.87
N TYR A 30 1.26 26.97 -12.00
CA TYR A 30 2.25 27.80 -12.66
C TYR A 30 1.64 29.09 -13.21
N TYR A 31 0.49 29.01 -13.87
CA TYR A 31 -0.21 30.15 -14.47
C TYR A 31 -0.63 31.20 -13.43
N PHE A 32 -1.12 30.78 -12.28
CA PHE A 32 -1.54 31.67 -11.19
C PHE A 32 -0.41 32.01 -10.22
N GLY A 33 0.83 31.53 -10.44
CA GLY A 33 1.97 31.79 -9.56
C GLY A 33 1.80 31.24 -8.14
N ILE A 34 1.09 30.12 -8.00
CA ILE A 34 0.79 29.53 -6.70
C ILE A 34 1.99 28.76 -6.18
N VAL A 35 2.46 29.15 -4.98
CA VAL A 35 3.52 28.44 -4.27
C VAL A 35 2.93 27.58 -3.17
N PRO A 36 3.29 26.27 -3.09
CA PRO A 36 2.83 25.40 -2.02
C PRO A 36 3.15 25.98 -0.64
N ASN A 37 2.16 26.07 0.24
CA ASN A 37 2.34 26.52 1.60
C ASN A 37 1.77 25.49 2.62
N SER A 38 2.06 25.66 3.91
CA SER A 38 1.62 24.73 4.95
C SER A 38 0.16 24.94 5.39
N HIS A 39 -0.50 26.00 4.95
CA HIS A 39 -1.84 26.38 5.41
C HIS A 39 -2.96 25.93 4.48
N ALA A 40 -2.67 25.78 3.19
CA ALA A 40 -3.68 25.40 2.18
C ALA A 40 -3.07 24.48 1.11
N THR A 41 -3.86 23.53 0.63
CA THR A 41 -3.45 22.68 -0.50
C THR A 41 -3.37 23.49 -1.79
N VAL A 42 -2.53 23.09 -2.74
CA VAL A 42 -2.41 23.76 -4.04
C VAL A 42 -3.77 23.88 -4.73
N LEU A 43 -4.59 22.81 -4.67
CA LEU A 43 -5.93 22.82 -5.26
C LEU A 43 -6.86 23.84 -4.59
N SER A 44 -6.79 23.97 -3.27
CA SER A 44 -7.55 24.99 -2.51
C SER A 44 -7.10 26.41 -2.86
N GLN A 45 -5.80 26.63 -3.05
CA GLN A 45 -5.26 27.92 -3.47
C GLN A 45 -5.73 28.30 -4.89
N ILE A 46 -5.68 27.34 -5.84
CA ILE A 46 -6.23 27.52 -7.19
C ILE A 46 -7.70 27.89 -7.11
N GLY A 47 -8.48 27.13 -6.32
CA GLY A 47 -9.91 27.40 -6.12
C GLY A 47 -10.16 28.78 -5.51
N SER A 48 -9.34 29.24 -4.56
CA SER A 48 -9.49 30.56 -3.96
C SER A 48 -9.22 31.70 -4.96
N VAL A 49 -8.29 31.53 -5.90
CA VAL A 49 -8.02 32.50 -6.96
C VAL A 49 -9.17 32.55 -7.97
N ILE A 50 -9.67 31.39 -8.41
CA ILE A 50 -10.73 31.31 -9.41
C ILE A 50 -12.08 31.80 -8.88
N PHE A 51 -12.42 31.47 -7.62
CA PHE A 51 -13.72 31.76 -7.01
C PHE A 51 -13.67 32.90 -5.99
N ASN A 52 -12.62 33.74 -6.01
CA ASN A 52 -12.41 34.84 -5.06
C ASN A 52 -12.54 34.45 -3.58
N GLY A 53 -12.22 33.21 -3.24
CA GLY A 53 -12.13 32.71 -1.87
C GLY A 53 -13.46 32.45 -1.15
N HIS A 54 -14.61 32.91 -1.63
CA HIS A 54 -15.89 32.92 -0.91
C HIS A 54 -17.11 32.51 -1.76
N GLY A 55 -16.92 32.15 -3.03
CA GLY A 55 -18.02 31.76 -3.91
C GLY A 55 -18.56 30.36 -3.65
N ILE A 56 -19.79 30.08 -4.04
CA ILE A 56 -20.42 28.74 -3.97
C ILE A 56 -19.52 27.70 -4.63
N GLY A 57 -18.85 28.03 -5.74
CA GLY A 57 -17.90 27.15 -6.43
C GLY A 57 -16.69 26.74 -5.55
N PHE A 58 -16.18 27.65 -4.71
CA PHE A 58 -15.11 27.35 -3.77
C PHE A 58 -15.55 26.31 -2.72
N TYR A 59 -16.72 26.49 -2.12
CA TYR A 59 -17.24 25.55 -1.12
C TYR A 59 -17.58 24.19 -1.73
N LEU A 60 -18.12 24.16 -2.96
CA LEU A 60 -18.34 22.91 -3.70
C LEU A 60 -17.02 22.18 -3.99
N LEU A 61 -15.97 22.89 -4.38
CA LEU A 61 -14.64 22.31 -4.57
C LEU A 61 -14.10 21.69 -3.27
N GLN A 62 -14.19 22.43 -2.16
CA GLN A 62 -13.73 21.95 -0.85
C GLN A 62 -14.52 20.73 -0.37
N LEU A 63 -15.85 20.77 -0.53
CA LEU A 63 -16.71 19.63 -0.19
C LEU A 63 -16.36 18.40 -1.05
N SER A 64 -16.18 18.58 -2.35
CA SER A 64 -15.82 17.48 -3.26
C SER A 64 -14.47 16.86 -2.90
N THR A 65 -13.45 17.68 -2.58
CA THR A 65 -12.15 17.17 -2.13
C THR A 65 -12.24 16.43 -0.81
N ALA A 66 -13.03 16.92 0.15
CA ALA A 66 -13.28 16.24 1.41
C ALA A 66 -13.98 14.87 1.20
N MET A 67 -14.97 14.81 0.32
CA MET A 67 -15.66 13.55 -0.02
C MET A 67 -14.72 12.56 -0.70
N ILE A 68 -13.85 12.99 -1.61
CA ILE A 68 -12.86 12.11 -2.26
C ILE A 68 -11.89 11.54 -1.22
N LEU A 69 -11.42 12.36 -0.27
CA LEU A 69 -10.55 11.89 0.82
C LEU A 69 -11.25 10.88 1.74
N ALA A 70 -12.53 11.10 2.05
CA ALA A 70 -13.34 10.16 2.83
C ALA A 70 -13.49 8.80 2.11
N VAL A 71 -13.77 8.82 0.80
CA VAL A 71 -13.84 7.59 -0.02
C VAL A 71 -12.47 6.90 -0.09
N ALA A 72 -11.39 7.65 -0.24
CA ALA A 72 -10.03 7.10 -0.23
C ALA A 72 -9.70 6.42 1.11
N ALA A 73 -10.05 7.04 2.23
CA ALA A 73 -9.89 6.43 3.57
C ALA A 73 -10.70 5.13 3.69
N ASN A 74 -11.96 5.13 3.25
CA ASN A 74 -12.82 3.93 3.27
C ASN A 74 -12.21 2.77 2.44
N THR A 75 -11.52 3.08 1.34
CA THR A 75 -10.79 2.07 0.55
C THR A 75 -9.70 1.38 1.36
N GLY A 76 -8.96 2.13 2.19
CA GLY A 76 -7.97 1.57 3.11
C GLY A 76 -8.59 0.58 4.11
N PHE A 77 -9.73 0.95 4.70
CA PHE A 77 -10.49 0.10 5.64
C PHE A 77 -11.10 -1.15 4.98
N SER A 78 -11.26 -1.16 3.68
CA SER A 78 -11.72 -2.33 2.93
C SER A 78 -10.56 -3.22 2.49
N ALA A 79 -9.47 -2.64 2.00
CA ALA A 79 -8.34 -3.38 1.41
C ALA A 79 -7.40 -3.98 2.46
N PHE A 80 -7.07 -3.24 3.52
CA PHE A 80 -6.10 -3.68 4.53
C PHE A 80 -6.54 -4.96 5.26
N PRO A 81 -7.80 -5.12 5.71
CA PRO A 81 -8.23 -6.35 6.38
C PRO A 81 -8.12 -7.59 5.50
N ILE A 82 -8.37 -7.45 4.18
CA ILE A 82 -8.22 -8.55 3.22
C ILE A 82 -6.73 -8.91 3.05
N LEU A 83 -5.86 -7.91 2.99
CA LEU A 83 -4.41 -8.13 2.95
C LEU A 83 -3.93 -8.85 4.22
N ALA A 84 -4.35 -8.36 5.39
CA ALA A 84 -4.01 -8.95 6.69
C ALA A 84 -4.49 -10.41 6.81
N PHE A 85 -5.71 -10.71 6.33
CA PHE A 85 -6.21 -12.07 6.23
C PHE A 85 -5.30 -12.96 5.35
N ASN A 86 -4.93 -12.50 4.16
CA ASN A 86 -4.05 -13.26 3.27
C ASN A 86 -2.68 -13.52 3.92
N MET A 87 -2.10 -12.52 4.58
CA MET A 87 -0.85 -12.68 5.31
C MET A 87 -0.97 -13.66 6.48
N ALA A 88 -2.10 -13.65 7.19
CA ALA A 88 -2.37 -14.61 8.28
C ALA A 88 -2.53 -16.03 7.72
N LYS A 89 -3.22 -16.20 6.59
CA LYS A 89 -3.34 -17.47 5.87
C LYS A 89 -1.99 -18.03 5.47
N ASP A 90 -1.06 -17.17 5.05
CA ASP A 90 0.31 -17.52 4.69
C ASP A 90 1.25 -17.62 5.92
N LYS A 91 0.69 -17.53 7.16
CA LYS A 91 1.38 -17.65 8.44
C LYS A 91 2.39 -16.54 8.74
N TYR A 92 2.24 -15.37 8.15
CA TYR A 92 3.03 -14.17 8.47
C TYR A 92 2.39 -13.30 9.54
N LEU A 93 1.08 -13.45 9.79
CA LEU A 93 0.34 -12.77 10.85
C LEU A 93 -0.34 -13.78 11.78
N PRO A 94 -0.73 -13.36 13.02
CA PRO A 94 -1.50 -14.19 13.93
C PRO A 94 -2.83 -14.64 13.34
N HIS A 95 -3.28 -15.84 13.70
CA HIS A 95 -4.57 -16.41 13.26
C HIS A 95 -5.77 -15.51 13.57
N ALA A 96 -5.70 -14.68 14.59
CA ALA A 96 -6.74 -13.72 14.93
C ALA A 96 -7.17 -12.80 13.76
N PHE A 97 -6.28 -12.56 12.79
CA PHE A 97 -6.59 -11.81 11.56
C PHE A 97 -7.40 -12.63 10.52
N MET A 98 -7.55 -13.94 10.72
CA MET A 98 -8.39 -14.80 9.87
C MET A 98 -9.83 -14.87 10.37
N ASP A 99 -10.08 -14.53 11.64
CA ASP A 99 -11.38 -14.61 12.25
C ASP A 99 -12.31 -13.53 11.66
N ARG A 100 -13.48 -13.96 11.22
CA ARG A 100 -14.54 -13.07 10.78
C ARG A 100 -15.40 -12.72 11.97
N GLY A 101 -15.64 -11.43 12.18
CA GLY A 101 -16.59 -10.97 13.17
C GLY A 101 -18.04 -11.28 12.77
N ASP A 102 -18.98 -11.00 13.68
CA ASP A 102 -20.43 -11.28 13.50
C ASP A 102 -21.03 -10.69 12.23
N ARG A 103 -20.43 -9.64 11.67
CA ARG A 103 -20.85 -9.00 10.40
C ARG A 103 -20.07 -9.48 9.17
N LEU A 104 -19.45 -10.67 9.24
CA LEU A 104 -18.66 -11.29 8.17
C LEU A 104 -17.44 -10.45 7.71
N GLY A 105 -17.08 -9.38 8.42
CA GLY A 105 -15.90 -8.57 8.18
C GLY A 105 -14.70 -9.05 9.01
N TYR A 106 -13.49 -8.76 8.57
CA TYR A 106 -12.26 -9.01 9.32
C TYR A 106 -12.02 -7.91 10.35
N SER A 107 -12.78 -7.95 11.45
CA SER A 107 -12.83 -6.88 12.48
C SER A 107 -11.45 -6.57 13.04
N ASN A 108 -10.61 -7.57 13.31
CA ASN A 108 -9.26 -7.38 13.84
C ASN A 108 -8.36 -6.59 12.89
N GLY A 109 -8.51 -6.78 11.58
CA GLY A 109 -7.80 -5.99 10.57
C GLY A 109 -8.24 -4.51 10.58
N ILE A 110 -9.55 -4.26 10.69
CA ILE A 110 -10.09 -2.89 10.77
C ILE A 110 -9.58 -2.18 12.02
N ILE A 111 -9.63 -2.85 13.18
CA ILE A 111 -9.15 -2.31 14.46
C ILE A 111 -7.65 -2.01 14.40
N ALA A 112 -6.86 -2.93 13.86
CA ALA A 112 -5.42 -2.73 13.72
C ALA A 112 -5.09 -1.52 12.83
N LEU A 113 -5.79 -1.36 11.71
CA LEU A 113 -5.63 -0.19 10.84
C LEU A 113 -6.04 1.10 11.56
N ALA A 114 -7.16 1.09 12.28
CA ALA A 114 -7.64 2.26 13.02
C ALA A 114 -6.63 2.69 14.10
N ILE A 115 -6.11 1.73 14.89
CA ILE A 115 -5.08 2.00 15.89
C ILE A 115 -3.82 2.57 15.21
N GLY A 116 -3.35 1.95 14.12
CA GLY A 116 -2.21 2.44 13.36
C GLY A 116 -2.41 3.87 12.86
N ALA A 117 -3.58 4.19 12.32
CA ALA A 117 -3.92 5.54 11.86
C ALA A 117 -3.93 6.55 13.01
N ILE A 118 -4.52 6.20 14.16
CA ILE A 118 -4.54 7.06 15.36
C ILE A 118 -3.11 7.33 15.85
N VAL A 119 -2.27 6.30 15.95
CA VAL A 119 -0.87 6.44 16.36
C VAL A 119 -0.12 7.37 15.39
N MET A 120 -0.31 7.22 14.09
CA MET A 120 0.31 8.11 13.09
C MET A 120 -0.17 9.56 13.24
N ILE A 121 -1.47 9.79 13.46
CA ILE A 121 -2.01 11.13 13.69
C ILE A 121 -1.41 11.76 14.96
N LEU A 122 -1.25 10.99 16.03
CA LEU A 122 -0.66 11.48 17.27
C LEU A 122 0.84 11.81 17.11
N ILE A 123 1.61 10.93 16.47
CA ILE A 123 3.06 11.16 16.24
C ILE A 123 3.30 12.40 15.39
N PHE A 124 2.55 12.57 14.31
CA PHE A 124 2.73 13.67 13.36
C PHE A 124 1.83 14.89 13.65
N HIS A 125 1.10 14.88 14.77
CA HIS A 125 0.21 15.98 15.22
C HIS A 125 -0.80 16.40 14.13
N GLY A 126 -1.25 15.46 13.31
CA GLY A 126 -2.18 15.70 12.19
C GLY A 126 -1.62 16.54 11.03
N LYS A 127 -0.31 16.80 11.00
CA LYS A 127 0.33 17.58 9.92
C LYS A 127 0.49 16.73 8.66
N THR A 128 -0.40 16.89 7.71
CA THR A 128 -0.42 16.12 6.44
C THR A 128 0.90 16.24 5.68
N ASN A 129 1.52 17.42 5.67
CA ASN A 129 2.79 17.66 4.97
C ASN A 129 3.95 16.78 5.49
N MET A 130 3.89 16.33 6.74
CA MET A 130 4.87 15.40 7.31
C MET A 130 4.57 13.95 6.96
N LEU A 131 3.29 13.60 6.74
CA LEU A 131 2.84 12.26 6.41
C LEU A 131 3.00 11.91 4.92
N ILE A 132 2.91 12.91 4.02
CA ILE A 132 3.01 12.70 2.57
C ILE A 132 4.32 12.02 2.16
N PRO A 133 5.53 12.48 2.60
CA PRO A 133 6.77 11.81 2.24
C PRO A 133 6.85 10.37 2.76
N LEU A 134 6.36 10.11 3.97
CA LEU A 134 6.33 8.78 4.57
C LEU A 134 5.40 7.84 3.77
N TYR A 135 4.21 8.33 3.41
CA TYR A 135 3.28 7.61 2.54
C TYR A 135 3.91 7.29 1.17
N ALA A 136 4.55 8.29 0.56
CA ALA A 136 5.17 8.12 -0.75
C ALA A 136 6.26 7.03 -0.73
N VAL A 137 7.13 7.00 0.29
CA VAL A 137 8.11 5.91 0.45
C VAL A 137 7.41 4.56 0.61
N GLY A 138 6.35 4.50 1.43
CA GLY A 138 5.55 3.29 1.63
C GLY A 138 4.92 2.73 0.35
N VAL A 139 4.66 3.58 -0.66
CA VAL A 139 4.14 3.19 -1.97
C VAL A 139 5.26 2.85 -2.95
N PHE A 140 6.30 3.67 -3.04
CA PHE A 140 7.34 3.50 -4.08
C PHE A 140 8.31 2.35 -3.77
N VAL A 141 8.56 2.01 -2.50
CA VAL A 141 9.40 0.86 -2.15
C VAL A 141 8.79 -0.46 -2.64
N PRO A 142 7.52 -0.82 -2.36
CA PRO A 142 6.89 -2.00 -2.93
C PRO A 142 6.83 -1.99 -4.47
N PHE A 143 6.64 -0.84 -5.10
CA PHE A 143 6.66 -0.73 -6.56
C PHE A 143 8.04 -1.05 -7.10
N THR A 144 9.11 -0.51 -6.51
CA THR A 144 10.48 -0.82 -6.92
C THR A 144 10.77 -2.32 -6.78
N LEU A 145 10.38 -2.92 -5.65
CA LEU A 145 10.56 -4.36 -5.41
C LEU A 145 9.77 -5.21 -6.42
N SER A 146 8.52 -4.85 -6.68
CA SER A 146 7.64 -5.55 -7.63
C SER A 146 8.19 -5.49 -9.06
N GLN A 147 8.60 -4.31 -9.51
CA GLN A 147 9.18 -4.11 -10.84
C GLN A 147 10.51 -4.88 -10.98
N SER A 148 11.36 -4.83 -9.95
CA SER A 148 12.62 -5.58 -9.91
C SER A 148 12.38 -7.10 -9.95
N GLY A 149 11.38 -7.59 -9.21
CA GLY A 149 10.97 -8.98 -9.25
C GLY A 149 10.48 -9.42 -10.64
N MET A 150 9.72 -8.56 -11.33
CA MET A 150 9.28 -8.82 -12.70
C MET A 150 10.42 -8.83 -13.71
N ILE A 151 11.44 -8.00 -13.55
CA ILE A 151 12.66 -8.04 -14.38
C ILE A 151 13.31 -9.43 -14.25
N ILE A 152 13.54 -9.90 -13.01
CA ILE A 152 14.13 -11.22 -12.76
C ILE A 152 13.26 -12.34 -13.36
N HIS A 153 11.95 -12.22 -13.23
CA HIS A 153 11.00 -13.18 -13.80
C HIS A 153 11.17 -13.29 -15.33
N TRP A 154 11.21 -12.16 -16.06
CA TRP A 154 11.38 -12.16 -17.52
C TRP A 154 12.76 -12.67 -17.96
N PHE A 155 13.81 -12.41 -17.21
CA PHE A 155 15.14 -12.98 -17.47
C PHE A 155 15.18 -14.49 -17.32
N ARG A 156 14.42 -15.05 -16.37
CA ARG A 156 14.33 -16.50 -16.13
C ARG A 156 13.40 -17.20 -17.13
N HIS A 157 12.30 -16.53 -17.51
CA HIS A 157 11.27 -17.08 -18.40
C HIS A 157 11.23 -16.28 -19.69
N ARG A 158 12.17 -16.55 -20.58
CA ARG A 158 12.36 -15.85 -21.88
C ARG A 158 11.28 -16.20 -22.89
N GLN A 159 10.00 -15.90 -22.62
CA GLN A 159 8.88 -16.19 -23.50
C GLN A 159 8.42 -14.94 -24.28
N GLY A 160 8.30 -15.06 -25.59
CA GLY A 160 7.82 -14.00 -26.49
C GLY A 160 8.71 -12.75 -26.45
N HIS A 161 8.12 -11.55 -26.51
CA HIS A 161 8.82 -10.27 -26.47
C HIS A 161 9.31 -9.91 -25.05
N TRP A 162 10.08 -10.80 -24.41
CA TRP A 162 10.54 -10.67 -23.04
C TRP A 162 11.41 -9.42 -22.79
N LEU A 163 12.22 -9.02 -23.78
CA LEU A 163 13.06 -7.82 -23.70
C LEU A 163 12.21 -6.56 -23.55
N GLY A 164 11.19 -6.36 -24.38
CA GLY A 164 10.32 -5.20 -24.29
C GLY A 164 9.58 -5.13 -22.95
N LYS A 165 9.11 -6.26 -22.43
CA LYS A 165 8.47 -6.35 -21.12
C LYS A 165 9.44 -6.05 -19.97
N SER A 166 10.67 -6.58 -20.05
CA SER A 166 11.73 -6.31 -19.09
C SER A 166 12.15 -4.85 -19.09
N THR A 167 12.26 -4.21 -20.26
CA THR A 167 12.61 -2.80 -20.39
C THR A 167 11.57 -1.88 -19.75
N ILE A 168 10.27 -2.15 -19.95
CA ILE A 168 9.19 -1.39 -19.31
C ILE A 168 9.29 -1.48 -17.78
N ASN A 169 9.49 -2.70 -17.24
CA ASN A 169 9.66 -2.91 -15.82
C ASN A 169 10.95 -2.25 -15.28
N LEU A 170 12.03 -2.24 -16.07
CA LEU A 170 13.29 -1.58 -15.71
C LEU A 170 13.09 -0.06 -15.57
N VAL A 171 12.43 0.56 -16.56
CA VAL A 171 12.11 1.99 -16.49
C VAL A 171 11.25 2.31 -15.27
N GLY A 172 10.21 1.50 -15.02
CA GLY A 172 9.37 1.64 -13.83
C GLY A 172 10.16 1.49 -12.52
N ALA A 173 11.05 0.50 -12.44
CA ALA A 173 11.91 0.29 -11.28
C ALA A 173 12.88 1.45 -11.05
N LEU A 174 13.49 1.98 -12.11
CA LEU A 174 14.42 3.11 -12.03
C LEU A 174 13.69 4.38 -11.56
N ILE A 175 12.54 4.70 -12.15
CA ILE A 175 11.76 5.88 -11.75
C ILE A 175 11.35 5.78 -10.28
N SER A 176 10.78 4.66 -9.86
CA SER A 176 10.35 4.48 -8.46
C SER A 176 11.53 4.47 -7.48
N ALA A 177 12.66 3.86 -7.84
CA ALA A 177 13.88 3.89 -7.03
C ALA A 177 14.47 5.30 -6.91
N CYS A 178 14.54 6.06 -8.01
CA CYS A 178 14.99 7.45 -7.99
C CYS A 178 14.09 8.32 -7.09
N LEU A 179 12.76 8.12 -7.13
CA LEU A 179 11.84 8.82 -6.25
C LEU A 179 12.06 8.46 -4.78
N VAL A 180 12.30 7.19 -4.46
CA VAL A 180 12.64 6.77 -3.08
C VAL A 180 13.91 7.46 -2.60
N VAL A 181 14.98 7.43 -3.40
CA VAL A 181 16.25 8.09 -3.06
C VAL A 181 16.05 9.59 -2.88
N PHE A 182 15.33 10.25 -3.78
CA PHE A 182 15.01 11.67 -3.68
C PHE A 182 14.23 12.00 -2.41
N LEU A 183 13.22 11.22 -2.04
CA LEU A 183 12.43 11.41 -0.83
C LEU A 183 13.28 11.26 0.44
N PHE A 184 14.18 10.28 0.47
CA PHE A 184 15.12 10.14 1.58
C PHE A 184 16.10 11.30 1.66
N TRP A 185 16.57 11.80 0.52
CA TRP A 185 17.49 12.95 0.50
C TRP A 185 16.82 14.25 0.96
N GLN A 186 15.62 14.53 0.41
CA GLN A 186 14.92 15.80 0.65
C GLN A 186 14.20 15.86 1.99
N HIS A 187 13.63 14.72 2.45
CA HIS A 187 12.71 14.66 3.60
C HIS A 187 13.19 13.67 4.67
N PHE A 188 14.48 13.50 4.85
CA PHE A 188 15.05 12.53 5.80
C PHE A 188 14.45 12.66 7.20
N GLY A 189 14.26 13.89 7.70
CA GLY A 189 13.65 14.14 9.00
C GLY A 189 12.22 13.61 9.19
N ASN A 190 11.47 13.39 8.09
CA ASN A 190 10.10 12.87 8.13
C ASN A 190 10.03 11.38 7.75
N VAL A 191 11.03 10.88 7.00
CA VAL A 191 11.03 9.53 6.41
C VAL A 191 11.85 8.53 7.24
N TRP A 192 12.77 9.00 8.10
CA TRP A 192 13.59 8.11 8.92
C TRP A 192 12.82 7.06 9.74
N PRO A 193 11.57 7.33 10.25
CA PRO A 193 10.82 6.31 10.98
C PRO A 193 10.55 5.05 10.14
N TYR A 194 10.45 5.20 8.80
CA TYR A 194 10.29 4.08 7.90
C TYR A 194 11.46 3.09 7.97
N LEU A 195 12.69 3.58 8.15
CA LEU A 195 13.89 2.75 8.27
C LEU A 195 13.90 1.89 9.56
N ILE A 196 13.13 2.26 10.57
CA ILE A 196 12.97 1.48 11.80
C ILE A 196 11.72 0.60 11.72
N ILE A 197 10.59 1.18 11.35
CA ILE A 197 9.29 0.49 11.34
C ILE A 197 9.29 -0.67 10.34
N MET A 198 9.82 -0.48 9.14
CA MET A 198 9.81 -1.53 8.11
C MET A 198 10.65 -2.77 8.49
N PRO A 199 11.92 -2.65 8.90
CA PRO A 199 12.67 -3.80 9.38
C PRO A 199 12.07 -4.45 10.63
N ALA A 200 11.51 -3.68 11.55
CA ALA A 200 10.84 -4.20 12.73
C ALA A 200 9.62 -5.05 12.37
N LEU A 201 8.78 -4.58 11.44
CA LEU A 201 7.64 -5.34 10.91
C LEU A 201 8.09 -6.60 10.18
N LEU A 202 9.10 -6.51 9.31
CA LEU A 202 9.64 -7.67 8.60
C LEU A 202 10.21 -8.71 9.56
N PHE A 203 10.92 -8.27 10.61
CA PHE A 203 11.43 -9.15 11.66
C PHE A 203 10.29 -9.83 12.44
N MET A 204 9.25 -9.08 12.77
CA MET A 204 8.04 -9.59 13.42
C MET A 204 7.36 -10.67 12.55
N PHE A 205 7.14 -10.39 11.27
CA PHE A 205 6.54 -11.34 10.32
C PHE A 205 7.38 -12.60 10.16
N TYR A 206 8.70 -12.45 10.05
CA TYR A 206 9.64 -13.57 9.98
C TYR A 206 9.59 -14.44 11.24
N LYS A 207 9.55 -13.83 12.42
CA LYS A 207 9.47 -14.53 13.70
C LYS A 207 8.16 -15.30 13.84
N ILE A 208 7.04 -14.68 13.48
CA ILE A 208 5.72 -15.30 13.47
C ILE A 208 5.70 -16.49 12.51
N HIS A 209 6.17 -16.30 11.27
CA HIS A 209 6.22 -17.35 10.26
C HIS A 209 7.03 -18.55 10.70
N ASN A 210 8.23 -18.34 11.23
CA ASN A 210 9.08 -19.41 11.75
C ASN A 210 8.45 -20.16 12.93
N HIS A 211 7.73 -19.44 13.80
CA HIS A 211 7.02 -20.06 14.90
C HIS A 211 5.95 -21.03 14.39
N TYR A 212 5.09 -20.59 13.45
CA TYR A 212 4.05 -21.44 12.89
C TYR A 212 4.59 -22.63 12.09
N ILE A 213 5.72 -22.49 11.39
CA ILE A 213 6.36 -23.62 10.70
C ILE A 213 6.86 -24.65 11.72
N LYS A 214 7.55 -24.21 12.80
CA LYS A 214 8.06 -25.11 13.83
C LYS A 214 6.94 -25.88 14.53
N VAL A 215 5.89 -25.20 14.95
CA VAL A 215 4.72 -25.82 15.57
C VAL A 215 4.04 -26.80 14.62
N GLY A 216 3.87 -26.43 13.35
CA GLY A 216 3.29 -27.31 12.34
C GLY A 216 4.11 -28.59 12.11
N MET A 217 5.45 -28.49 12.12
CA MET A 217 6.32 -29.69 12.04
C MET A 217 6.18 -30.59 13.27
N GLN A 218 6.15 -30.03 14.47
CA GLN A 218 5.98 -30.79 15.71
C GLN A 218 4.65 -31.55 15.76
N LEU A 219 3.57 -30.91 15.34
CA LEU A 219 2.23 -31.53 15.26
C LEU A 219 2.20 -32.70 14.25
N ARG A 220 2.83 -32.55 13.09
CA ARG A 220 2.92 -33.63 12.09
C ARG A 220 3.70 -34.82 12.57
N ILE A 221 4.75 -34.60 13.36
CA ILE A 221 5.54 -35.71 13.95
C ILE A 221 4.68 -36.44 14.99
N ALA A 222 4.01 -35.71 15.88
CA ALA A 222 3.14 -36.27 16.89
C ALA A 222 1.97 -37.08 16.28
N GLU A 223 1.39 -36.63 15.19
CA GLU A 223 0.34 -37.35 14.46
C GLU A 223 0.83 -38.65 13.84
N LYS A 224 2.01 -38.64 13.18
CA LYS A 224 2.64 -39.84 12.63
C LYS A 224 2.94 -40.90 13.71
N THR A 225 3.41 -40.45 14.86
CA THR A 225 3.71 -41.31 15.99
C THR A 225 2.44 -41.97 16.57
N LYS A 226 1.34 -41.21 16.67
CA LYS A 226 0.05 -41.71 17.10
C LYS A 226 -0.50 -42.80 16.16
N VAL A 227 -0.44 -42.57 14.86
CA VAL A 227 -0.89 -43.55 13.85
C VAL A 227 -0.06 -44.81 13.93
N GLN A 228 1.26 -44.74 14.09
CA GLN A 228 2.12 -45.91 14.23
C GLN A 228 1.82 -46.70 15.51
N LEU A 229 1.54 -46.07 16.64
CA LEU A 229 1.15 -46.73 17.89
C LEU A 229 -0.21 -47.41 17.75
N HIS A 230 -1.17 -46.81 17.10
CA HIS A 230 -2.48 -47.40 16.87
C HIS A 230 -2.43 -48.63 15.97
N ASP A 231 -1.62 -48.61 14.90
CA ASP A 231 -1.36 -49.75 14.04
C ASP A 231 -0.61 -50.90 14.76
N TYR A 232 0.22 -50.56 15.71
CA TYR A 232 0.91 -51.55 16.53
C TYR A 232 -0.01 -52.27 17.51
N ASP A 233 -0.91 -51.52 18.18
CA ASP A 233 -1.89 -52.07 19.10
C ASP A 233 -2.98 -52.88 18.38
N ALA A 234 -3.36 -52.53 17.16
CA ALA A 234 -4.31 -53.25 16.34
C ALA A 234 -3.81 -54.60 15.79
N ARG A 235 -2.48 -54.86 15.86
CA ARG A 235 -1.84 -56.11 15.42
C ARG A 235 -1.55 -57.09 16.56
N ARG A 236 -1.88 -56.74 17.79
CA ARG A 236 -1.83 -57.61 18.97
C ARG A 236 -3.20 -58.16 19.27
#